data_fa6a70a2a8309628cf9278c0cfaf0b01
#
_entry.id   fa6a70a2a8309628cf9278c0cfaf0b01
#
_cell.length_a   1.000
_cell.length_b   1.000
_cell.length_c   1.000
_cell.angle_alpha   90.00
_cell.angle_beta   90.00
_cell.angle_gamma   90.00
#
_symmetry.space_group_name_H-M   'P 1'
#
loop_
_entity.id
_entity.type
_entity.pdbx_description
1 polymer ?
#
loop_
_entity_poly.entity_id
_entity_poly.type
_entity_poly.pdbx_seq_one_letter_code
_entity_poly.pdbx_strand_id
1 'polypeptide(L)'
;MAIQRRPSALFVLSAILSLAAIASAQQTAKADGPRIKIKNFGQMDDRFFRGAQPKQTDYKDLAQLGIHTIIDLRDDPEVYEKRLAESLGMTYINIPMIEKKYPTPEATELFLKTVSDPATGKFFVHCAGGRHRTGVMGAVYRFKFYNWNFEQVYKEMKQYDFYTKWGHGAFKDFVEDYYAKLQQAKK
;
A
#
# COMPACT_ATOMS: atom_id res chain seq x y z
N MET A 1 40.05 -78.20 -25.50
CA MET A 1 41.03 -77.23 -24.97
C MET A 1 40.66 -75.83 -25.51
N ALA A 2 39.85 -75.07 -24.77
CA ALA A 2 39.30 -73.79 -25.20
C ALA A 2 39.86 -72.71 -24.29
N ILE A 3 40.59 -71.82 -24.88
CA ILE A 3 41.21 -70.66 -24.20
C ILE A 3 40.19 -69.50 -24.16
N GLN A 4 39.67 -69.19 -22.97
CA GLN A 4 38.81 -68.05 -22.73
C GLN A 4 39.66 -66.77 -22.59
N ARG A 5 39.50 -65.83 -23.53
CA ARG A 5 40.04 -64.46 -23.42
C ARG A 5 39.02 -63.56 -22.75
N ARG A 6 39.41 -62.97 -21.63
CA ARG A 6 38.67 -61.92 -20.95
C ARG A 6 38.85 -60.60 -21.75
N PRO A 7 37.81 -59.81 -21.97
CA PRO A 7 38.00 -58.42 -22.39
C PRO A 7 38.22 -57.52 -21.22
N SER A 8 39.19 -56.63 -21.37
CA SER A 8 39.65 -55.60 -20.42
C SER A 8 38.59 -54.54 -20.24
N ALA A 9 38.31 -54.27 -19.01
CA ALA A 9 37.55 -53.07 -18.58
C ALA A 9 38.49 -51.87 -18.58
N LEU A 10 38.33 -50.98 -19.56
CA LEU A 10 38.82 -49.59 -19.51
C LEU A 10 37.98 -48.73 -20.46
N PHE A 11 37.64 -47.53 -20.04
CA PHE A 11 36.84 -46.48 -20.69
C PHE A 11 35.36 -46.40 -20.31
N VAL A 12 35.07 -46.04 -19.05
CA VAL A 12 33.94 -45.18 -18.71
C VAL A 12 34.35 -44.33 -17.50
N LEU A 13 35.17 -43.29 -17.71
CA LEU A 13 35.44 -42.28 -16.68
C LEU A 13 35.85 -40.96 -17.37
N SER A 14 34.94 -40.34 -18.12
CA SER A 14 35.17 -38.99 -18.65
C SER A 14 33.89 -38.41 -19.25
N ALA A 15 32.82 -38.26 -18.50
CA ALA A 15 31.64 -37.46 -18.92
C ALA A 15 30.74 -36.99 -17.79
N ILE A 16 31.28 -36.69 -16.61
CA ILE A 16 30.46 -36.11 -15.48
C ILE A 16 31.15 -34.87 -14.88
N LEU A 17 31.75 -34.02 -15.70
CA LEU A 17 32.36 -32.76 -15.16
C LEU A 17 32.01 -31.52 -15.98
N SER A 18 30.86 -31.46 -16.62
CA SER A 18 30.51 -30.27 -17.44
C SER A 18 29.09 -29.72 -17.19
N LEU A 19 28.36 -30.13 -16.17
CA LEU A 19 26.99 -29.61 -15.88
C LEU A 19 26.86 -28.81 -14.58
N ALA A 20 27.94 -28.45 -13.92
CA ALA A 20 27.92 -27.71 -12.65
C ALA A 20 28.23 -26.21 -12.78
N ALA A 21 28.38 -25.65 -13.98
CA ALA A 21 28.85 -24.31 -14.18
C ALA A 21 27.82 -23.32 -14.77
N ILE A 22 26.52 -23.67 -14.87
CA ILE A 22 25.50 -22.77 -15.45
C ILE A 22 24.42 -22.35 -14.43
N ALA A 23 24.55 -22.72 -13.16
CA ALA A 23 23.53 -22.38 -12.14
C ALA A 23 23.86 -21.16 -11.27
N SER A 24 24.84 -20.31 -11.63
CA SER A 24 25.26 -19.20 -10.76
C SER A 24 25.14 -17.80 -11.37
N ALA A 25 24.28 -17.59 -12.36
CA ALA A 25 24.16 -16.27 -12.99
C ALA A 25 22.71 -15.79 -13.12
N GLN A 26 21.87 -16.04 -12.13
CA GLN A 26 20.55 -15.40 -12.04
C GLN A 26 20.19 -15.04 -10.60
N GLN A 27 21.14 -14.44 -9.91
CA GLN A 27 20.81 -13.50 -8.84
C GLN A 27 20.46 -12.20 -9.54
N THR A 28 19.22 -12.12 -10.04
CA THR A 28 18.65 -10.84 -10.45
C THR A 28 18.75 -9.92 -9.24
N ALA A 29 19.59 -8.91 -9.34
CA ALA A 29 19.60 -7.81 -8.40
C ALA A 29 18.14 -7.39 -8.24
N LYS A 30 17.58 -7.62 -7.05
CA LYS A 30 16.29 -7.07 -6.64
C LYS A 30 16.52 -5.58 -6.72
N ALA A 31 16.06 -4.94 -7.78
CA ALA A 31 16.17 -3.50 -7.94
C ALA A 31 15.59 -2.91 -6.66
N ASP A 32 16.41 -2.24 -5.86
CA ASP A 32 15.94 -1.50 -4.71
C ASP A 32 14.86 -0.55 -5.24
N GLY A 33 13.61 -0.85 -4.89
CA GLY A 33 12.48 -0.01 -5.27
C GLY A 33 12.69 1.41 -4.73
N PRO A 34 11.93 2.39 -5.21
CA PRO A 34 12.12 3.79 -4.82
C PRO A 34 12.06 3.92 -3.29
N ARG A 35 13.03 4.62 -2.70
CA ARG A 35 13.04 4.91 -1.26
C ARG A 35 12.08 6.04 -0.96
N ILE A 36 10.86 5.71 -0.62
CA ILE A 36 9.83 6.69 -0.29
C ILE A 36 10.19 7.40 1.03
N LYS A 37 10.36 8.72 0.99
CA LYS A 37 10.70 9.55 2.16
C LYS A 37 9.50 10.31 2.74
N ILE A 38 8.31 10.00 2.30
CA ILE A 38 7.07 10.61 2.79
C ILE A 38 6.86 10.20 4.26
N LYS A 39 6.58 11.18 5.12
CA LYS A 39 6.28 10.92 6.54
C LYS A 39 5.05 10.03 6.68
N ASN A 40 5.06 9.12 7.66
CA ASN A 40 3.97 8.17 7.89
C ASN A 40 3.62 7.34 6.64
N PHE A 41 4.59 7.16 5.74
CA PHE A 41 4.42 6.26 4.60
C PHE A 41 4.25 4.83 5.08
N GLY A 42 3.32 4.12 4.45
CA GLY A 42 3.10 2.70 4.69
C GLY A 42 2.32 2.06 3.56
N GLN A 43 2.54 0.77 3.42
CA GLN A 43 1.76 -0.09 2.56
C GLN A 43 0.78 -0.87 3.43
N MET A 44 -0.52 -0.67 3.21
CA MET A 44 -1.56 -1.38 3.95
C MET A 44 -1.88 -2.74 3.31
N ASP A 45 -1.86 -2.80 1.97
CA ASP A 45 -1.95 -4.03 1.17
C ASP A 45 -1.34 -3.82 -0.22
N ASP A 46 -1.58 -4.75 -1.15
CA ASP A 46 -1.00 -4.69 -2.50
C ASP A 46 -1.45 -3.48 -3.33
N ARG A 47 -2.58 -2.86 -2.97
CA ARG A 47 -3.15 -1.71 -3.67
C ARG A 47 -3.09 -0.42 -2.86
N PHE A 48 -3.24 -0.48 -1.54
CA PHE A 48 -3.39 0.69 -0.68
C PHE A 48 -2.07 1.12 -0.06
N PHE A 49 -1.58 2.28 -0.44
CA PHE A 49 -0.46 2.98 0.16
C PHE A 49 -0.94 4.27 0.83
N ARG A 50 -0.27 4.68 1.91
CA ARG A 50 -0.67 5.85 2.70
C ARG A 50 0.52 6.70 3.10
N GLY A 51 0.27 7.95 3.45
CA GLY A 51 1.32 8.82 3.98
C GLY A 51 0.83 10.23 4.30
N ALA A 52 1.79 11.09 4.61
CA ALA A 52 1.59 12.54 4.67
C ALA A 52 1.56 13.14 3.26
N GLN A 53 1.29 14.46 3.19
CA GLN A 53 1.38 15.24 1.96
C GLN A 53 2.74 15.02 1.29
N PRO A 54 2.75 14.52 0.02
CA PRO A 54 3.99 14.39 -0.73
C PRO A 54 4.56 15.76 -1.10
N LYS A 55 5.88 15.87 -1.10
CA LYS A 55 6.56 16.99 -1.77
C LYS A 55 6.53 16.78 -3.28
N GLN A 56 6.73 17.84 -4.05
CA GLN A 56 6.75 17.73 -5.52
C GLN A 56 7.71 16.66 -6.05
N THR A 57 8.85 16.47 -5.38
CA THR A 57 9.85 15.46 -5.74
C THR A 57 9.39 14.03 -5.53
N ASP A 58 8.47 13.79 -4.58
CA ASP A 58 8.05 12.45 -4.16
C ASP A 58 7.09 11.79 -5.17
N TYR A 59 6.43 12.59 -6.04
CA TYR A 59 5.48 12.07 -7.03
C TYR A 59 6.11 11.14 -8.06
N LYS A 60 7.38 11.39 -8.43
CA LYS A 60 8.13 10.48 -9.32
C LYS A 60 8.34 9.12 -8.66
N ASP A 61 8.67 9.12 -7.37
CA ASP A 61 8.88 7.89 -6.62
C ASP A 61 7.55 7.12 -6.46
N LEU A 62 6.43 7.82 -6.22
CA LEU A 62 5.10 7.22 -6.18
C LEU A 62 4.72 6.59 -7.54
N ALA A 63 4.97 7.29 -8.65
CA ALA A 63 4.75 6.75 -9.99
C ALA A 63 5.61 5.51 -10.26
N GLN A 64 6.90 5.51 -9.86
CA GLN A 64 7.80 4.36 -9.98
C GLN A 64 7.37 3.17 -9.11
N LEU A 65 6.71 3.43 -7.96
CA LEU A 65 6.11 2.39 -7.13
C LEU A 65 4.86 1.77 -7.78
N GLY A 66 4.41 2.35 -8.88
CA GLY A 66 3.24 1.92 -9.63
C GLY A 66 1.93 2.48 -9.07
N ILE A 67 1.98 3.57 -8.30
CA ILE A 67 0.76 4.27 -7.88
C ILE A 67 0.06 4.82 -9.13
N HIS A 68 -1.20 4.47 -9.27
CA HIS A 68 -2.07 4.89 -10.37
C HIS A 68 -2.98 6.05 -9.95
N THR A 69 -3.38 6.09 -8.69
CA THR A 69 -4.32 7.10 -8.18
C THR A 69 -3.82 7.74 -6.89
N ILE A 70 -3.82 9.06 -6.85
CA ILE A 70 -3.61 9.85 -5.63
C ILE A 70 -4.98 10.25 -5.06
N ILE A 71 -5.21 9.98 -3.77
CA ILE A 71 -6.42 10.38 -3.05
C ILE A 71 -6.01 11.36 -1.95
N ASP A 72 -6.29 12.63 -2.17
CA ASP A 72 -6.04 13.71 -1.22
C ASP A 72 -7.27 13.95 -0.34
N LEU A 73 -7.09 13.82 0.97
CA LEU A 73 -8.15 14.01 1.97
C LEU A 73 -8.15 15.42 2.58
N ARG A 74 -7.38 16.34 2.03
CA ARG A 74 -7.29 17.70 2.53
C ARG A 74 -8.45 18.54 2.03
N ASP A 75 -8.95 19.39 2.89
CA ASP A 75 -9.90 20.46 2.57
C ASP A 75 -9.22 21.73 2.03
N ASP A 76 -7.89 21.75 2.09
CA ASP A 76 -6.98 22.79 1.58
C ASP A 76 -5.88 22.17 0.69
N PRO A 77 -6.22 21.55 -0.48
CA PRO A 77 -5.26 20.84 -1.31
C PRO A 77 -4.17 21.76 -1.86
N GLU A 78 -2.97 21.19 -2.11
CA GLU A 78 -1.88 21.93 -2.73
C GLU A 78 -2.16 22.19 -4.22
N VAL A 79 -2.07 23.44 -4.65
CA VAL A 79 -2.43 23.86 -6.02
C VAL A 79 -1.62 23.14 -7.13
N TYR A 80 -0.42 22.65 -6.84
CA TYR A 80 0.42 21.92 -7.80
C TYR A 80 0.04 20.46 -7.96
N GLU A 81 -0.63 19.87 -6.98
CA GLU A 81 -0.72 18.42 -6.80
C GLU A 81 -1.42 17.72 -7.95
N LYS A 82 -2.64 18.17 -8.27
CA LYS A 82 -3.41 17.58 -9.36
C LYS A 82 -2.63 17.57 -10.67
N ARG A 83 -2.11 18.74 -11.08
CA ARG A 83 -1.37 18.86 -12.33
C ARG A 83 -0.11 18.02 -12.36
N LEU A 84 0.59 17.92 -11.22
CA LEU A 84 1.82 17.13 -11.13
C LEU A 84 1.52 15.63 -11.20
N ALA A 85 0.51 15.14 -10.48
CA ALA A 85 0.07 13.74 -10.56
C ALA A 85 -0.33 13.36 -11.99
N GLU A 86 -1.19 14.17 -12.62
CA GLU A 86 -1.65 13.95 -13.99
C GLU A 86 -0.51 13.98 -15.02
N SER A 87 0.50 14.85 -14.84
CA SER A 87 1.68 14.91 -15.72
C SER A 87 2.55 13.65 -15.66
N LEU A 88 2.42 12.86 -14.61
CA LEU A 88 3.10 11.58 -14.39
C LEU A 88 2.20 10.37 -14.70
N GLY A 89 1.03 10.59 -15.30
CA GLY A 89 0.08 9.55 -15.69
C GLY A 89 -0.75 9.00 -14.52
N MET A 90 -0.77 9.67 -13.37
CA MET A 90 -1.60 9.30 -12.23
C MET A 90 -2.91 10.07 -12.23
N THR A 91 -4.00 9.42 -11.82
CA THR A 91 -5.28 10.08 -11.53
C THR A 91 -5.21 10.78 -10.18
N TYR A 92 -5.76 11.99 -10.08
CA TYR A 92 -5.89 12.73 -8.83
C TYR A 92 -7.35 12.89 -8.42
N ILE A 93 -7.67 12.51 -7.20
CA ILE A 93 -9.02 12.61 -6.61
C ILE A 93 -8.89 13.34 -5.26
N ASN A 94 -9.61 14.44 -5.10
CA ASN A 94 -9.74 15.10 -3.81
C ASN A 94 -11.05 14.71 -3.14
N ILE A 95 -10.96 14.23 -1.91
CA ILE A 95 -12.09 13.89 -1.03
C ILE A 95 -11.94 14.75 0.23
N PRO A 96 -12.44 15.99 0.24
CA PRO A 96 -12.15 16.94 1.30
C PRO A 96 -12.76 16.50 2.63
N MET A 97 -11.92 16.44 3.65
CA MET A 97 -12.29 16.16 5.03
C MET A 97 -11.78 17.33 5.90
N ILE A 98 -12.69 18.01 6.57
CA ILE A 98 -12.33 19.13 7.45
C ILE A 98 -11.51 18.62 8.64
N GLU A 99 -10.37 19.25 8.90
CA GLU A 99 -9.51 18.86 10.02
C GLU A 99 -10.26 18.98 11.37
N LYS A 100 -10.05 17.98 12.22
CA LYS A 100 -10.65 17.90 13.57
C LYS A 100 -12.19 17.83 13.62
N LYS A 101 -12.83 17.61 12.48
CA LYS A 101 -14.28 17.43 12.41
C LYS A 101 -14.63 15.97 12.17
N TYR A 102 -15.82 15.59 12.60
CA TYR A 102 -16.40 14.30 12.31
C TYR A 102 -16.56 14.13 10.78
N PRO A 103 -16.04 13.06 10.18
CA PRO A 103 -16.14 12.82 8.74
C PRO A 103 -17.59 12.73 8.27
N THR A 104 -17.87 13.31 7.10
CA THR A 104 -19.22 13.23 6.54
C THR A 104 -19.49 11.88 5.90
N PRO A 105 -20.76 11.44 5.83
CA PRO A 105 -21.13 10.21 5.10
C PRO A 105 -20.66 10.25 3.65
N GLU A 106 -20.81 11.40 2.98
CA GLU A 106 -20.47 11.59 1.57
C GLU A 106 -18.98 11.37 1.31
N ALA A 107 -18.10 11.86 2.19
CA ALA A 107 -16.65 11.62 2.08
C ALA A 107 -16.32 10.14 2.21
N THR A 108 -16.99 9.44 3.13
CA THR A 108 -16.81 8.00 3.36
C THR A 108 -17.31 7.18 2.17
N GLU A 109 -18.49 7.51 1.66
CA GLU A 109 -19.10 6.84 0.52
C GLU A 109 -18.26 7.05 -0.75
N LEU A 110 -17.84 8.28 -1.01
CA LEU A 110 -16.97 8.59 -2.15
C LEU A 110 -15.65 7.85 -2.07
N PHE A 111 -15.02 7.80 -0.88
CA PHE A 111 -13.81 7.02 -0.66
C PHE A 111 -14.04 5.54 -0.98
N LEU A 112 -15.07 4.91 -0.39
CA LEU A 112 -15.36 3.50 -0.63
C LEU A 112 -15.68 3.21 -2.10
N LYS A 113 -16.45 4.08 -2.77
CA LYS A 113 -16.73 3.98 -4.20
C LYS A 113 -15.43 4.01 -5.02
N THR A 114 -14.56 4.97 -4.72
CA THR A 114 -13.27 5.14 -5.41
C THR A 114 -12.40 3.89 -5.26
N VAL A 115 -12.17 3.41 -4.03
CA VAL A 115 -11.24 2.29 -3.80
C VAL A 115 -11.81 0.93 -4.20
N SER A 116 -13.15 0.83 -4.36
CA SER A 116 -13.81 -0.36 -4.89
C SER A 116 -13.72 -0.48 -6.41
N ASP A 117 -13.45 0.61 -7.11
CA ASP A 117 -13.30 0.59 -8.56
C ASP A 117 -11.96 -0.06 -8.94
N PRO A 118 -11.96 -1.12 -9.77
CA PRO A 118 -10.72 -1.71 -10.28
C PRO A 118 -9.85 -0.71 -11.07
N ALA A 119 -10.46 0.28 -11.73
CA ALA A 119 -9.75 1.31 -12.48
C ALA A 119 -8.89 2.22 -11.58
N THR A 120 -9.16 2.28 -10.27
CA THR A 120 -8.32 3.01 -9.31
C THR A 120 -6.90 2.43 -9.21
N GLY A 121 -6.72 1.15 -9.53
CA GLY A 121 -5.41 0.51 -9.51
C GLY A 121 -4.75 0.51 -8.12
N LYS A 122 -3.44 0.69 -8.06
CA LYS A 122 -2.73 1.01 -6.82
C LYS A 122 -2.96 2.48 -6.47
N PHE A 123 -3.27 2.76 -5.23
CA PHE A 123 -3.60 4.12 -4.81
C PHE A 123 -2.84 4.55 -3.55
N PHE A 124 -2.54 5.84 -3.50
CA PHE A 124 -1.90 6.49 -2.37
C PHE A 124 -2.87 7.48 -1.72
N VAL A 125 -3.18 7.25 -0.44
CA VAL A 125 -4.08 8.10 0.35
C VAL A 125 -3.28 8.97 1.29
N HIS A 126 -3.50 10.28 1.28
CA HIS A 126 -2.81 11.18 2.19
C HIS A 126 -3.71 12.29 2.74
N CYS A 127 -3.20 12.93 3.77
CA CYS A 127 -3.62 14.23 4.27
C CYS A 127 -2.36 15.03 4.64
N ALA A 128 -2.44 16.14 5.33
CA ALA A 128 -1.26 16.92 5.70
C ALA A 128 -0.20 16.08 6.45
N GLY A 129 -0.58 15.35 7.49
CA GLY A 129 0.35 14.57 8.33
C GLY A 129 0.32 13.06 8.13
N GLY A 130 -0.58 12.52 7.30
CA GLY A 130 -0.76 11.06 7.13
C GLY A 130 -1.24 10.33 8.38
N ARG A 131 -1.79 11.04 9.36
CA ARG A 131 -2.17 10.52 10.69
C ARG A 131 -3.66 10.30 10.83
N HIS A 132 -4.43 11.40 10.83
CA HIS A 132 -5.82 11.45 11.27
C HIS A 132 -6.80 11.14 10.15
N ARG A 133 -7.00 12.04 9.18
CA ARG A 133 -7.89 11.82 8.02
C ARG A 133 -7.51 10.54 7.26
N THR A 134 -6.23 10.36 7.00
CA THR A 134 -5.69 9.14 6.38
C THR A 134 -5.91 7.89 7.24
N GLY A 135 -5.75 8.02 8.57
CA GLY A 135 -6.02 6.92 9.51
C GLY A 135 -7.48 6.50 9.52
N VAL A 136 -8.40 7.47 9.50
CA VAL A 136 -9.85 7.22 9.44
C VAL A 136 -10.24 6.46 8.18
N MET A 137 -9.76 6.91 7.01
CA MET A 137 -10.09 6.20 5.75
C MET A 137 -9.41 4.83 5.67
N GLY A 138 -8.23 4.68 6.27
CA GLY A 138 -7.61 3.37 6.47
C GLY A 138 -8.46 2.45 7.36
N ALA A 139 -9.04 3.00 8.44
CA ALA A 139 -9.96 2.26 9.32
C ALA A 139 -11.21 1.77 8.57
N VAL A 140 -11.87 2.68 7.83
CA VAL A 140 -13.02 2.35 6.99
C VAL A 140 -12.70 1.22 6.01
N TYR A 141 -11.53 1.31 5.36
CA TYR A 141 -11.03 0.29 4.44
C TYR A 141 -10.83 -1.07 5.11
N ARG A 142 -10.18 -1.11 6.28
CA ARG A 142 -9.97 -2.35 7.04
C ARG A 142 -11.26 -2.99 7.50
N PHE A 143 -12.22 -2.20 7.97
CA PHE A 143 -13.54 -2.70 8.33
C PHE A 143 -14.28 -3.30 7.13
N LYS A 144 -14.25 -2.62 5.99
CA LYS A 144 -15.03 -3.00 4.81
C LYS A 144 -14.46 -4.23 4.10
N PHE A 145 -13.14 -4.27 3.89
CA PHE A 145 -12.52 -5.27 3.01
C PHE A 145 -11.80 -6.39 3.77
N TYR A 146 -11.43 -6.16 5.04
CA TYR A 146 -10.68 -7.12 5.86
C TYR A 146 -11.46 -7.65 7.05
N ASN A 147 -12.64 -7.11 7.32
CA ASN A 147 -13.48 -7.46 8.46
C ASN A 147 -12.73 -7.39 9.82
N TRP A 148 -11.78 -6.48 9.94
CA TRP A 148 -11.04 -6.26 11.18
C TRP A 148 -11.96 -5.73 12.27
N ASN A 149 -11.62 -6.01 13.53
CA ASN A 149 -12.30 -5.38 14.66
C ASN A 149 -11.69 -4.01 15.01
N PHE A 150 -12.35 -3.29 15.91
CA PHE A 150 -11.91 -1.95 16.32
C PHE A 150 -10.50 -1.93 16.90
N GLU A 151 -10.14 -2.92 17.73
CA GLU A 151 -8.83 -2.97 18.38
C GLU A 151 -7.68 -3.13 17.35
N GLN A 152 -7.86 -4.01 16.37
CA GLN A 152 -6.90 -4.22 15.27
C GLN A 152 -6.70 -2.93 14.48
N VAL A 153 -7.78 -2.28 14.10
CA VAL A 153 -7.76 -1.03 13.33
C VAL A 153 -7.11 0.08 14.14
N TYR A 154 -7.51 0.27 15.39
CA TYR A 154 -6.97 1.33 16.24
C TYR A 154 -5.48 1.15 16.56
N LYS A 155 -5.03 -0.11 16.70
CA LYS A 155 -3.60 -0.45 16.81
C LYS A 155 -2.83 -0.04 15.55
N GLU A 156 -3.35 -0.35 14.35
CA GLU A 156 -2.73 0.08 13.07
C GLU A 156 -2.69 1.61 12.96
N MET A 157 -3.77 2.31 13.29
CA MET A 157 -3.80 3.78 13.29
C MET A 157 -2.67 4.38 14.14
N LYS A 158 -2.43 3.82 15.34
CA LYS A 158 -1.35 4.28 16.24
C LYS A 158 0.05 4.06 15.68
N GLN A 159 0.26 3.05 14.85
CA GLN A 159 1.56 2.83 14.18
C GLN A 159 1.92 3.98 13.23
N TYR A 160 0.92 4.77 12.81
CA TYR A 160 1.06 5.94 11.95
C TYR A 160 0.82 7.26 12.71
N ASP A 161 1.23 7.32 13.97
CA ASP A 161 1.15 8.51 14.83
C ASP A 161 -0.28 9.04 15.06
N PHE A 162 -1.32 8.23 15.01
CA PHE A 162 -2.66 8.67 15.36
C PHE A 162 -2.77 9.00 16.84
N TYR A 163 -3.37 10.14 17.15
CA TYR A 163 -3.65 10.56 18.53
C TYR A 163 -4.98 11.33 18.62
N THR A 164 -5.55 11.44 19.83
CA THR A 164 -6.85 12.09 20.08
C THR A 164 -6.74 13.44 20.77
N LYS A 165 -5.53 13.83 21.17
CA LYS A 165 -5.25 15.13 21.81
C LYS A 165 -5.46 16.29 20.84
N TRP A 166 -5.55 17.49 21.39
CA TRP A 166 -5.64 18.77 20.65
C TRP A 166 -6.78 18.85 19.61
N GLY A 167 -7.97 18.29 19.98
CA GLY A 167 -9.18 18.38 19.18
C GLY A 167 -9.36 17.27 18.13
N HIS A 168 -8.52 16.22 18.15
CA HIS A 168 -8.64 15.11 17.20
C HIS A 168 -9.54 13.96 17.71
N GLY A 169 -10.30 14.17 18.80
CA GLY A 169 -11.21 13.16 19.36
C GLY A 169 -12.29 12.73 18.38
N ALA A 170 -12.87 13.67 17.63
CA ALA A 170 -13.93 13.40 16.66
C ALA A 170 -13.58 12.31 15.62
N PHE A 171 -12.31 12.15 15.28
CA PHE A 171 -11.88 11.08 14.37
C PHE A 171 -11.93 9.71 15.03
N LYS A 172 -11.59 9.61 16.32
CA LYS A 172 -11.72 8.34 17.06
C LYS A 172 -13.19 8.00 17.24
N ASP A 173 -14.01 8.97 17.65
CA ASP A 173 -15.45 8.78 17.83
C ASP A 173 -16.11 8.31 16.54
N PHE A 174 -15.73 8.88 15.40
CA PHE A 174 -16.18 8.38 14.09
C PHE A 174 -15.84 6.92 13.85
N VAL A 175 -14.60 6.51 14.11
CA VAL A 175 -14.15 5.13 13.87
C VAL A 175 -14.90 4.14 14.78
N GLU A 176 -15.16 4.51 16.04
CA GLU A 176 -15.97 3.72 16.98
C GLU A 176 -17.43 3.59 16.50
N ASP A 177 -18.05 4.71 16.13
CA ASP A 177 -19.45 4.74 15.66
C ASP A 177 -19.61 4.00 14.34
N TYR A 178 -18.66 4.16 13.42
CA TYR A 178 -18.69 3.44 12.13
C TYR A 178 -18.62 1.93 12.35
N TYR A 179 -17.72 1.47 13.23
CA TYR A 179 -17.65 0.05 13.58
C TYR A 179 -18.93 -0.45 14.24
N ALA A 180 -19.48 0.30 15.19
CA ALA A 180 -20.74 -0.07 15.87
C ALA A 180 -21.91 -0.21 14.87
N LYS A 181 -22.05 0.72 13.92
CA LYS A 181 -23.08 0.64 12.85
C LYS A 181 -22.90 -0.61 11.98
N LEU A 182 -21.66 -0.96 11.63
CA LEU A 182 -21.39 -2.20 10.87
C LEU A 182 -21.78 -3.47 11.64
N GLN A 183 -21.61 -3.50 12.95
CA GLN A 183 -22.03 -4.64 13.78
C GLN A 183 -23.56 -4.74 13.90
N GLN A 184 -24.26 -3.61 13.95
CA GLN A 184 -25.72 -3.59 13.96
C GLN A 184 -26.33 -4.08 12.64
N ALA A 185 -25.72 -3.73 11.51
CA ALA A 185 -26.18 -4.14 10.19
C ALA A 185 -25.97 -5.64 9.87
N LYS A 186 -25.20 -6.35 10.70
CA LYS A 186 -24.95 -7.80 10.58
C LYS A 186 -25.93 -8.66 11.40
N LYS A 187 -26.74 -8.03 12.26
CA LYS A 187 -27.78 -8.70 13.07
C LYS A 187 -29.11 -8.73 12.35
#